data_12ed51ca368e73780815950e2e70cd4b
#
_entry.id   12ed51ca368e73780815950e2e70cd4b
#
_cell.length_a   1.000
_cell.length_b   1.000
_cell.length_c   1.000
_cell.angle_alpha   90.00
_cell.angle_beta   90.00
_cell.angle_gamma   90.00
#
_symmetry.space_group_name_H-M   'P 1'
#
loop_
_entity.id
_entity.type
_entity.pdbx_description
1 polymer ?
#
loop_
_entity_poly.entity_id
_entity_poly.type
_entity_poly.pdbx_seq_one_letter_code
_entity_poly.pdbx_strand_id
1 'polypeptide(L)'
;RQDDGHIYWVNAFQNSYGENRSTTHNDEAFWIQVKVLEWGGYPKIETLDQYYDLLERYADANPTTEDGAKVIPYTMLCEDWRYFCIENAPQFLDGYPNDGSVIVDTDTMKIVDYNTTPTAKMYFNKLNEEYNKGYIDPEFATQTYDEYIAKLSTGAVLGMCDQWWDFAYTVNDVFKQTGLDLKGCNYVPLGLTAKEGMDNMWHTYADTLNNSSGLAITKSCEDVDAAFQFVNDILEQDIHDLRFWGVEGEDYLVDDDGLYYR
;
A
#
# COMPACT_ATOMS: atom_id res chain seq x y z
N ARG A 1 -20.75 14.15 13.91
CA ARG A 1 -21.90 15.03 13.56
C ARG A 1 -21.42 16.09 12.60
N GLN A 2 -22.27 16.45 11.64
CA GLN A 2 -22.02 17.59 10.75
C GLN A 2 -22.28 18.93 11.49
N ASP A 3 -21.93 20.04 10.86
CA ASP A 3 -22.07 21.40 11.44
C ASP A 3 -23.52 21.75 11.87
N ASP A 4 -24.51 21.12 11.23
CA ASP A 4 -25.92 21.24 11.59
C ASP A 4 -26.36 20.35 12.78
N GLY A 5 -25.41 19.60 13.39
CA GLY A 5 -25.63 18.73 14.54
C GLY A 5 -26.20 17.34 14.21
N HIS A 6 -26.43 17.03 12.93
CA HIS A 6 -26.99 15.73 12.52
C HIS A 6 -25.90 14.71 12.16
N ILE A 7 -26.26 13.42 12.20
CA ILE A 7 -25.48 12.28 11.73
C ILE A 7 -26.16 11.77 10.46
N TYR A 8 -25.44 11.78 9.34
CA TYR A 8 -25.96 11.38 8.02
C TYR A 8 -25.49 10.01 7.56
N TRP A 9 -24.43 9.48 8.18
CA TRP A 9 -23.92 8.15 7.85
C TRP A 9 -23.22 7.49 9.05
N VAL A 10 -23.15 6.17 9.01
CA VAL A 10 -22.31 5.36 9.87
C VAL A 10 -20.96 5.20 9.17
N ASN A 11 -19.87 5.56 9.83
CA ASN A 11 -18.54 5.50 9.25
C ASN A 11 -18.17 4.07 8.83
N ALA A 12 -17.54 3.94 7.66
CA ALA A 12 -17.11 2.65 7.14
C ALA A 12 -15.82 2.13 7.79
N PHE A 13 -14.95 3.04 8.26
CA PHE A 13 -13.70 2.67 8.92
C PHE A 13 -13.90 2.52 10.42
N GLN A 14 -13.29 1.47 10.97
CA GLN A 14 -13.25 1.24 12.41
C GLN A 14 -11.98 0.47 12.77
N ASN A 15 -11.43 0.77 13.93
CA ASN A 15 -10.35 -0.03 14.52
C ASN A 15 -10.95 -1.25 15.19
N SER A 16 -10.53 -2.43 14.79
CA SER A 16 -10.92 -3.66 15.48
C SER A 16 -10.43 -3.62 16.93
N TYR A 17 -11.36 -3.83 17.86
CA TYR A 17 -11.08 -3.82 19.31
C TYR A 17 -10.51 -2.50 19.86
N GLY A 18 -10.71 -1.38 19.18
CA GLY A 18 -10.22 -0.09 19.62
C GLY A 18 -8.71 0.11 19.52
N GLU A 19 -8.01 -0.80 18.84
CA GLU A 19 -6.57 -0.73 18.62
C GLU A 19 -6.25 -0.93 17.15
N ASN A 20 -5.27 -0.19 16.65
CA ASN A 20 -4.69 -0.46 15.33
C ASN A 20 -3.73 -1.63 15.49
N ARG A 21 -4.19 -2.82 15.13
CA ARG A 21 -3.42 -4.08 15.23
C ARG A 21 -2.94 -4.60 13.90
N SER A 22 -2.94 -3.78 12.85
CA SER A 22 -2.46 -4.22 11.56
C SER A 22 -0.98 -4.60 11.66
N THR A 23 -0.71 -5.90 11.57
CA THR A 23 0.64 -6.44 11.42
C THR A 23 1.02 -6.61 9.95
N THR A 24 0.04 -6.47 9.07
CA THR A 24 0.21 -6.54 7.62
C THR A 24 0.16 -5.16 7.03
N HIS A 25 1.08 -4.88 6.14
CA HIS A 25 1.11 -3.64 5.43
C HIS A 25 0.15 -3.69 4.23
N ASN A 26 -0.91 -2.92 4.30
CA ASN A 26 -1.93 -2.82 3.24
C ASN A 26 -1.87 -1.51 2.49
N ASP A 27 -0.91 -0.67 2.81
CA ASP A 27 -0.83 0.68 2.34
C ASP A 27 0.34 0.90 1.41
N GLU A 28 0.63 2.15 1.18
CA GLU A 28 1.72 2.59 0.33
C GLU A 28 3.09 2.23 0.91
N ALA A 29 3.96 1.75 0.04
CA ALA A 29 5.37 1.51 0.34
C ALA A 29 6.21 1.48 -0.93
N PHE A 30 7.52 1.52 -0.74
CA PHE A 30 8.45 1.02 -1.74
C PHE A 30 8.51 -0.50 -1.65
N TRP A 31 8.00 -1.18 -2.67
CA TRP A 31 7.94 -2.63 -2.72
C TRP A 31 9.17 -3.18 -3.44
N ILE A 32 9.68 -4.32 -2.98
CA ILE A 32 10.80 -5.02 -3.59
C ILE A 32 10.55 -6.52 -3.60
N GLN A 33 10.98 -7.22 -4.66
CA GLN A 33 10.88 -8.66 -4.70
C GLN A 33 11.83 -9.33 -3.71
N VAL A 34 11.37 -10.39 -3.05
CA VAL A 34 12.16 -11.16 -2.08
C VAL A 34 13.46 -11.70 -2.69
N LYS A 35 13.41 -12.18 -3.95
CA LYS A 35 14.63 -12.69 -4.65
C LYS A 35 15.73 -11.63 -4.77
N VAL A 36 15.38 -10.35 -4.86
CA VAL A 36 16.37 -9.26 -4.93
C VAL A 36 17.04 -9.07 -3.58
N LEU A 37 16.27 -9.11 -2.49
CA LEU A 37 16.80 -9.06 -1.13
C LEU A 37 17.70 -10.27 -0.84
N GLU A 38 17.24 -11.47 -1.20
CA GLU A 38 17.98 -12.71 -1.03
C GLU A 38 19.32 -12.66 -1.79
N TRP A 39 19.29 -12.24 -3.05
CA TRP A 39 20.50 -12.07 -3.85
C TRP A 39 21.49 -11.08 -3.23
N GLY A 40 20.98 -9.98 -2.66
CA GLY A 40 21.77 -8.98 -1.95
C GLY A 40 22.24 -9.40 -0.55
N GLY A 41 21.82 -10.56 -0.05
CA GLY A 41 22.12 -11.03 1.31
C GLY A 41 21.32 -10.34 2.39
N TYR A 42 20.11 -9.88 2.08
CA TYR A 42 19.17 -9.16 2.99
C TYR A 42 19.83 -7.91 3.63
N PRO A 43 20.32 -6.97 2.81
CA PRO A 43 20.93 -5.75 3.35
C PRO A 43 19.88 -4.90 4.08
N LYS A 44 20.32 -4.12 5.05
CA LYS A 44 19.48 -3.06 5.63
C LYS A 44 19.31 -1.97 4.58
N ILE A 45 18.04 -1.66 4.25
CA ILE A 45 17.66 -0.63 3.27
C ILE A 45 16.78 0.38 4.00
N GLU A 46 17.26 1.61 4.12
CA GLU A 46 16.58 2.71 4.81
C GLU A 46 16.30 3.90 3.88
N THR A 47 17.05 4.02 2.78
CA THR A 47 16.98 5.19 1.91
C THR A 47 16.74 4.82 0.44
N LEU A 48 16.30 5.81 -0.34
CA LEU A 48 16.13 5.67 -1.80
C LEU A 48 17.44 5.25 -2.50
N ASP A 49 18.58 5.80 -2.09
CA ASP A 49 19.85 5.46 -2.72
C ASP A 49 20.21 4.00 -2.50
N GLN A 50 20.02 3.48 -1.29
CA GLN A 50 20.24 2.07 -0.98
C GLN A 50 19.26 1.15 -1.74
N TYR A 51 18.02 1.58 -1.87
CA TYR A 51 16.98 0.85 -2.61
C TYR A 51 17.34 0.74 -4.09
N TYR A 52 17.61 1.86 -4.76
CA TYR A 52 17.96 1.86 -6.18
C TYR A 52 19.30 1.18 -6.45
N ASP A 53 20.33 1.38 -5.60
CA ASP A 53 21.60 0.66 -5.73
C ASP A 53 21.41 -0.87 -5.77
N LEU A 54 20.54 -1.41 -4.94
CA LEU A 54 20.28 -2.86 -4.94
C LEU A 54 19.55 -3.29 -6.21
N LEU A 55 18.53 -2.53 -6.65
CA LEU A 55 17.79 -2.83 -7.88
C LEU A 55 18.69 -2.77 -9.12
N GLU A 56 19.53 -1.73 -9.23
CA GLU A 56 20.50 -1.55 -10.32
C GLU A 56 21.47 -2.74 -10.39
N ARG A 57 22.13 -3.05 -9.27
CA ARG A 57 23.09 -4.17 -9.20
C ARG A 57 22.45 -5.52 -9.53
N TYR A 58 21.24 -5.75 -9.05
CA TYR A 58 20.51 -6.99 -9.39
C TYR A 58 20.19 -7.07 -10.87
N ALA A 59 19.67 -5.99 -11.46
CA ALA A 59 19.29 -5.95 -12.87
C ALA A 59 20.49 -6.09 -13.80
N ASP A 60 21.62 -5.46 -13.46
CA ASP A 60 22.86 -5.59 -14.24
C ASP A 60 23.40 -7.03 -14.23
N ALA A 61 23.28 -7.71 -13.09
CA ALA A 61 23.71 -9.11 -12.96
C ALA A 61 22.69 -10.08 -13.57
N ASN A 62 21.42 -9.72 -13.64
CA ASN A 62 20.30 -10.56 -14.08
C ASN A 62 19.41 -9.79 -15.07
N PRO A 63 19.87 -9.49 -16.30
CA PRO A 63 19.13 -8.63 -17.23
C PRO A 63 17.88 -9.26 -17.82
N THR A 64 17.70 -10.57 -17.66
CA THR A 64 16.52 -11.33 -18.09
C THR A 64 16.08 -12.29 -16.99
N THR A 65 14.79 -12.58 -16.96
CA THR A 65 14.21 -13.64 -16.16
C THR A 65 14.58 -15.03 -16.73
N GLU A 66 14.28 -16.09 -16.03
CA GLU A 66 14.57 -17.48 -16.49
C GLU A 66 13.87 -17.81 -17.81
N ASP A 67 12.69 -17.26 -18.06
CA ASP A 67 11.91 -17.43 -19.30
C ASP A 67 12.30 -16.42 -20.39
N GLY A 68 13.32 -15.60 -20.14
CA GLY A 68 13.91 -14.71 -21.13
C GLY A 68 13.24 -13.33 -21.25
N ALA A 69 12.30 -12.99 -20.38
CA ALA A 69 11.72 -11.64 -20.33
C ALA A 69 12.76 -10.63 -19.80
N LYS A 70 12.76 -9.42 -20.36
CA LYS A 70 13.63 -8.35 -19.86
C LYS A 70 13.24 -7.96 -18.44
N VAL A 71 14.22 -7.90 -17.55
CA VAL A 71 14.03 -7.38 -16.20
C VAL A 71 13.79 -5.87 -16.23
N ILE A 72 12.81 -5.43 -15.47
CA ILE A 72 12.43 -4.03 -15.27
C ILE A 72 12.77 -3.68 -13.82
N PRO A 73 13.83 -2.91 -13.55
CA PRO A 73 14.25 -2.64 -12.19
C PRO A 73 13.18 -1.91 -11.37
N TYR A 74 12.54 -0.91 -11.97
CA TYR A 74 11.50 -0.12 -11.32
C TYR A 74 10.43 0.33 -12.31
N THR A 75 9.18 0.27 -11.92
CA THR A 75 8.05 0.83 -12.66
C THR A 75 7.18 1.71 -11.78
N MET A 76 6.33 2.51 -12.39
CA MET A 76 5.37 3.39 -11.74
C MET A 76 4.08 3.37 -12.55
N LEU A 77 2.95 3.68 -11.90
CA LEU A 77 1.66 3.81 -12.57
C LEU A 77 1.19 5.26 -12.52
N CYS A 78 0.94 5.85 -13.70
CA CYS A 78 0.46 7.23 -13.85
C CYS A 78 -0.98 7.33 -14.33
N GLU A 79 -1.63 6.20 -14.62
CA GLU A 79 -2.98 6.23 -15.17
C GLU A 79 -4.00 6.73 -14.15
N ASP A 80 -4.78 7.74 -14.58
CA ASP A 80 -5.88 8.30 -13.82
C ASP A 80 -5.44 8.77 -12.41
N TRP A 81 -6.26 8.56 -11.39
CA TRP A 81 -5.98 8.96 -10.00
C TRP A 81 -4.79 8.20 -9.35
N ARG A 82 -4.35 7.10 -9.92
CA ARG A 82 -3.29 6.23 -9.37
C ARG A 82 -1.91 6.87 -9.32
N TYR A 83 -1.69 7.98 -10.03
CA TYR A 83 -0.42 8.72 -9.97
C TYR A 83 -0.07 9.23 -8.56
N PHE A 84 -1.02 9.22 -7.62
CA PHE A 84 -0.80 9.76 -6.29
C PHE A 84 0.34 9.06 -5.53
N CYS A 85 0.57 7.77 -5.72
CA CYS A 85 1.70 7.04 -5.12
C CYS A 85 3.07 7.53 -5.60
N ILE A 86 3.14 8.16 -6.77
CA ILE A 86 4.36 8.82 -7.23
C ILE A 86 4.49 10.20 -6.60
N GLU A 87 3.36 10.90 -6.45
CA GLU A 87 3.34 12.28 -6.01
C GLU A 87 3.57 12.43 -4.51
N ASN A 88 2.98 11.56 -3.69
CA ASN A 88 2.95 11.72 -2.23
C ASN A 88 4.11 11.05 -1.48
N ALA A 89 4.94 10.24 -2.13
CA ALA A 89 6.09 9.60 -1.50
C ALA A 89 7.00 10.56 -0.68
N PRO A 90 7.21 11.83 -1.08
CA PRO A 90 8.03 12.76 -0.32
C PRO A 90 7.60 12.97 1.14
N GLN A 91 6.29 12.94 1.45
CA GLN A 91 5.85 13.10 2.83
C GLN A 91 6.27 11.93 3.72
N PHE A 92 6.19 10.70 3.21
CA PHE A 92 6.64 9.51 3.92
C PHE A 92 8.15 9.50 4.10
N LEU A 93 8.89 9.90 3.08
CA LEU A 93 10.35 10.04 3.14
C LEU A 93 10.78 11.05 4.20
N ASP A 94 9.98 12.07 4.46
CA ASP A 94 10.19 13.05 5.55
C ASP A 94 9.69 12.55 6.93
N GLY A 95 9.20 11.30 7.02
CA GLY A 95 8.78 10.69 8.28
C GLY A 95 7.37 11.07 8.75
N TYR A 96 6.49 11.49 7.84
CA TYR A 96 5.09 11.78 8.18
C TYR A 96 4.16 10.59 7.88
N PRO A 97 3.16 10.34 8.74
CA PRO A 97 2.33 9.13 8.66
C PRO A 97 1.13 9.24 7.72
N ASN A 98 0.98 10.31 6.99
CA ASN A 98 -0.25 10.66 6.29
C ASN A 98 -0.06 10.53 4.78
N ASP A 99 -1.03 9.97 4.08
CA ASP A 99 -1.08 9.84 2.63
C ASP A 99 -1.97 10.92 1.96
N GLY A 100 -2.29 11.98 2.69
CA GLY A 100 -3.07 13.12 2.16
C GLY A 100 -2.28 13.99 1.18
N SER A 101 -2.93 15.05 0.73
CA SER A 101 -2.32 16.00 -0.23
C SER A 101 -1.38 17.01 0.41
N VAL A 102 -1.21 16.97 1.72
CA VAL A 102 -0.36 17.91 2.49
C VAL A 102 0.21 17.23 3.73
N ILE A 103 1.38 17.69 4.15
CA ILE A 103 1.93 17.34 5.46
C ILE A 103 1.20 18.14 6.54
N VAL A 104 0.73 17.48 7.58
CA VAL A 104 0.23 18.10 8.80
C VAL A 104 1.32 18.00 9.87
N ASP A 105 2.07 19.06 10.05
CA ASP A 105 3.07 19.17 11.13
C ASP A 105 2.35 19.49 12.45
N THR A 106 2.18 18.48 13.28
CA THR A 106 1.47 18.58 14.56
C THR A 106 2.26 19.32 15.63
N ASP A 107 3.57 19.40 15.51
CA ASP A 107 4.43 20.09 16.45
C ASP A 107 4.34 21.61 16.26
N THR A 108 4.28 22.06 15.02
CA THR A 108 4.18 23.48 14.68
C THR A 108 2.75 23.94 14.36
N MET A 109 1.80 23.01 14.29
CA MET A 109 0.41 23.24 13.86
C MET A 109 0.32 23.92 12.49
N LYS A 110 1.16 23.48 11.56
CA LYS A 110 1.22 24.00 10.19
C LYS A 110 0.86 22.93 9.18
N ILE A 111 0.31 23.39 8.08
CA ILE A 111 0.11 22.59 6.87
C ILE A 111 1.21 22.98 5.89
N VAL A 112 1.90 21.97 5.35
CA VAL A 112 2.98 22.14 4.38
C VAL A 112 2.63 21.32 3.13
N ASP A 113 2.72 21.96 1.98
CA ASP A 113 2.69 21.27 0.69
C ASP A 113 4.00 20.49 0.54
N TYR A 114 3.93 19.15 0.56
CA TYR A 114 5.12 18.30 0.49
C TYR A 114 5.87 18.45 -0.84
N ASN A 115 5.20 18.85 -1.92
CA ASN A 115 5.84 19.11 -3.21
C ASN A 115 6.80 20.33 -3.19
N THR A 116 6.71 21.16 -2.18
CA THR A 116 7.61 22.32 -1.98
C THR A 116 8.82 22.02 -1.11
N THR A 117 8.94 20.81 -0.57
CA THR A 117 10.02 20.42 0.34
C THR A 117 11.34 20.09 -0.38
N PRO A 118 12.49 20.21 0.31
CA PRO A 118 13.76 19.71 -0.23
C PRO A 118 13.72 18.21 -0.53
N THR A 119 12.97 17.43 0.24
CA THR A 119 12.80 15.98 0.05
C THR A 119 12.06 15.67 -1.24
N ALA A 120 11.00 16.41 -1.58
CA ALA A 120 10.36 16.27 -2.87
C ALA A 120 11.33 16.51 -4.03
N LYS A 121 12.13 17.57 -3.94
CA LYS A 121 13.16 17.85 -4.96
C LYS A 121 14.19 16.73 -5.05
N MET A 122 14.63 16.19 -3.94
CA MET A 122 15.57 15.05 -3.90
C MET A 122 14.93 13.82 -4.54
N TYR A 123 13.70 13.49 -4.18
CA TYR A 123 12.96 12.33 -4.69
C TYR A 123 12.75 12.40 -6.21
N PHE A 124 12.19 13.50 -6.73
CA PHE A 124 11.98 13.64 -8.17
C PHE A 124 13.28 13.74 -8.98
N ASN A 125 14.34 14.32 -8.40
CA ASN A 125 15.66 14.26 -9.02
C ASN A 125 16.19 12.83 -9.10
N LYS A 126 16.00 12.03 -8.06
CA LYS A 126 16.37 10.61 -8.04
C LYS A 126 15.63 9.82 -9.11
N LEU A 127 14.30 9.98 -9.20
CA LEU A 127 13.51 9.34 -10.27
C LEU A 127 14.02 9.74 -11.66
N ASN A 128 14.31 11.03 -11.88
CA ASN A 128 14.84 11.49 -13.15
C ASN A 128 16.23 10.91 -13.46
N GLU A 129 17.10 10.80 -12.46
CA GLU A 129 18.42 10.16 -12.59
C GLU A 129 18.28 8.70 -13.01
N GLU A 130 17.45 7.92 -12.30
CA GLU A 130 17.22 6.50 -12.57
C GLU A 130 16.56 6.25 -13.92
N TYR A 131 15.64 7.13 -14.32
CA TYR A 131 15.06 7.10 -15.66
C TYR A 131 16.12 7.31 -16.75
N ASN A 132 17.00 8.30 -16.59
CA ASN A 132 18.05 8.58 -17.56
C ASN A 132 19.13 7.49 -17.61
N LYS A 133 19.35 6.75 -16.53
CA LYS A 133 20.20 5.54 -16.50
C LYS A 133 19.52 4.34 -17.20
N GLY A 134 18.21 4.37 -17.38
CA GLY A 134 17.43 3.27 -17.97
C GLY A 134 16.93 2.21 -16.97
N TYR A 135 16.93 2.50 -15.67
CA TYR A 135 16.43 1.61 -14.62
C TYR A 135 14.95 1.81 -14.29
N ILE A 136 14.32 2.86 -14.81
CA ILE A 136 12.86 3.02 -14.74
C ILE A 136 12.24 2.58 -16.07
N ASP A 137 11.12 1.88 -15.99
CA ASP A 137 10.30 1.47 -17.12
C ASP A 137 9.98 2.69 -18.01
N PRO A 138 10.40 2.72 -19.29
CA PRO A 138 10.17 3.86 -20.16
C PRO A 138 8.68 4.10 -20.45
N GLU A 139 7.83 3.10 -20.27
CA GLU A 139 6.39 3.19 -20.53
C GLU A 139 5.58 3.64 -19.30
N PHE A 140 6.24 3.91 -18.14
CA PHE A 140 5.57 4.22 -16.89
C PHE A 140 4.50 5.31 -16.98
N ALA A 141 4.71 6.32 -17.84
CA ALA A 141 3.82 7.47 -17.97
C ALA A 141 2.64 7.23 -18.95
N THR A 142 2.66 6.12 -19.69
CA THR A 142 1.66 5.84 -20.75
C THR A 142 0.98 4.49 -20.59
N GLN A 143 1.52 3.60 -19.76
CA GLN A 143 0.92 2.29 -19.51
C GLN A 143 -0.42 2.43 -18.80
N THR A 144 -1.36 1.59 -19.17
CA THR A 144 -2.62 1.43 -18.46
C THR A 144 -2.45 0.61 -17.17
N TYR A 145 -3.45 0.65 -16.30
CA TYR A 145 -3.48 -0.21 -15.10
C TYR A 145 -3.38 -1.70 -15.45
N ASP A 146 -4.11 -2.14 -16.48
CA ASP A 146 -4.06 -3.54 -16.92
C ASP A 146 -2.66 -3.96 -17.41
N GLU A 147 -1.98 -3.07 -18.14
CA GLU A 147 -0.60 -3.29 -18.60
C GLU A 147 0.38 -3.31 -17.44
N TYR A 148 0.20 -2.43 -16.45
CA TYR A 148 0.99 -2.40 -15.23
C TYR A 148 0.85 -3.71 -14.45
N ILE A 149 -0.37 -4.17 -14.17
CA ILE A 149 -0.65 -5.44 -13.48
C ILE A 149 -0.10 -6.62 -14.27
N ALA A 150 -0.23 -6.60 -15.60
CA ALA A 150 0.34 -7.64 -16.46
C ALA A 150 1.87 -7.70 -16.34
N LYS A 151 2.57 -6.54 -16.36
CA LYS A 151 4.02 -6.48 -16.17
C LYS A 151 4.44 -7.01 -14.79
N LEU A 152 3.79 -6.58 -13.71
CA LEU A 152 4.07 -7.11 -12.36
C LEU A 152 3.90 -8.63 -12.31
N SER A 153 2.82 -9.14 -12.90
CA SER A 153 2.47 -10.56 -12.90
C SER A 153 3.45 -11.46 -13.64
N THR A 154 4.34 -10.90 -14.47
CA THR A 154 5.43 -11.68 -15.10
C THR A 154 6.56 -12.03 -14.13
N GLY A 155 6.64 -11.37 -12.97
CA GLY A 155 7.80 -11.47 -12.07
C GLY A 155 9.07 -10.77 -12.58
N ALA A 156 9.00 -10.03 -13.70
CA ALA A 156 10.13 -9.31 -14.27
C ALA A 156 10.37 -7.93 -13.64
N VAL A 157 9.37 -7.32 -13.02
CA VAL A 157 9.49 -6.04 -12.32
C VAL A 157 10.05 -6.27 -10.93
N LEU A 158 11.15 -5.61 -10.58
CA LEU A 158 11.83 -5.84 -9.31
C LEU A 158 11.27 -4.99 -8.17
N GLY A 159 10.78 -3.79 -8.46
CA GLY A 159 10.24 -2.88 -7.45
C GLY A 159 9.35 -1.78 -8.00
N MET A 160 8.56 -1.18 -7.13
CA MET A 160 7.66 -0.04 -7.39
C MET A 160 7.32 0.68 -6.09
N CYS A 161 6.74 1.87 -6.19
CA CYS A 161 6.04 2.52 -5.08
C CYS A 161 4.55 2.47 -5.41
N ASP A 162 3.77 1.85 -4.55
CA ASP A 162 2.34 1.64 -4.79
C ASP A 162 1.61 1.26 -3.49
N GLN A 163 0.29 1.26 -3.54
CA GLN A 163 -0.59 0.73 -2.50
C GLN A 163 -0.72 -0.80 -2.64
N TRP A 164 -0.61 -1.51 -1.53
CA TRP A 164 -0.76 -2.96 -1.53
C TRP A 164 -2.06 -3.44 -2.19
N TRP A 165 -3.18 -2.78 -1.89
CA TRP A 165 -4.50 -3.13 -2.40
C TRP A 165 -4.64 -2.89 -3.91
N ASP A 166 -3.82 -2.04 -4.53
CA ASP A 166 -3.92 -1.74 -5.95
C ASP A 166 -3.32 -2.84 -6.83
N PHE A 167 -2.32 -3.58 -6.34
CA PHE A 167 -1.67 -4.63 -7.15
C PHE A 167 -1.75 -6.05 -6.54
N ALA A 168 -1.68 -6.16 -5.22
CA ALA A 168 -1.27 -7.43 -4.58
C ALA A 168 -2.30 -8.55 -4.74
N TYR A 169 -3.60 -8.25 -4.77
CA TYR A 169 -4.63 -9.28 -4.93
C TYR A 169 -4.41 -10.08 -6.22
N THR A 170 -4.33 -9.39 -7.35
CA THR A 170 -4.17 -10.04 -8.65
C THR A 170 -2.78 -10.64 -8.82
N VAL A 171 -1.73 -9.88 -8.48
CA VAL A 171 -0.34 -10.31 -8.71
C VAL A 171 0.02 -11.51 -7.85
N ASN A 172 -0.36 -11.53 -6.57
CA ASN A 172 -0.08 -12.66 -5.69
C ASN A 172 -0.83 -13.93 -6.13
N ASP A 173 -2.06 -13.81 -6.62
CA ASP A 173 -2.81 -14.96 -7.14
C ASP A 173 -2.14 -15.53 -8.40
N VAL A 174 -1.68 -14.67 -9.31
CA VAL A 174 -0.92 -15.14 -10.50
C VAL A 174 0.39 -15.79 -10.08
N PHE A 175 1.11 -15.24 -9.12
CA PHE A 175 2.37 -15.84 -8.63
C PHE A 175 2.15 -17.24 -8.05
N LYS A 176 1.11 -17.43 -7.23
CA LYS A 176 0.75 -18.76 -6.72
C LYS A 176 0.40 -19.75 -7.83
N GLN A 177 -0.39 -19.31 -8.82
CA GLN A 177 -0.81 -20.17 -9.94
C GLN A 177 0.35 -20.57 -10.85
N THR A 178 1.35 -19.72 -11.01
CA THR A 178 2.50 -19.91 -11.89
C THR A 178 3.75 -20.42 -11.18
N GLY A 179 3.74 -20.49 -9.84
CA GLY A 179 4.89 -20.87 -9.02
C GLY A 179 5.98 -19.80 -8.92
N LEU A 180 5.68 -18.55 -9.31
CA LEU A 180 6.61 -17.43 -9.18
C LEU A 180 6.80 -17.01 -7.71
N ASP A 181 5.84 -17.27 -6.84
CA ASP A 181 5.95 -17.11 -5.40
C ASP A 181 7.10 -17.96 -4.82
N LEU A 182 7.25 -19.21 -5.26
CA LEU A 182 8.33 -20.11 -4.86
C LEU A 182 9.71 -19.68 -5.40
N LYS A 183 9.73 -18.78 -6.38
CA LYS A 183 10.95 -18.18 -6.96
C LYS A 183 11.32 -16.84 -6.34
N GLY A 184 10.65 -16.44 -5.25
CA GLY A 184 10.90 -15.19 -4.55
C GLY A 184 10.42 -13.94 -5.28
N CYS A 185 9.46 -14.06 -6.21
CA CYS A 185 8.88 -12.93 -6.90
C CYS A 185 7.88 -12.14 -6.05
N ASN A 186 7.47 -12.65 -4.89
CA ASN A 186 6.61 -11.92 -3.95
C ASN A 186 7.25 -10.60 -3.55
N TYR A 187 6.42 -9.55 -3.46
CA TYR A 187 6.85 -8.24 -3.02
C TYR A 187 6.72 -8.09 -1.50
N VAL A 188 7.70 -7.42 -0.91
CA VAL A 188 7.68 -7.02 0.49
C VAL A 188 7.86 -5.51 0.61
N PRO A 189 7.22 -4.85 1.59
CA PRO A 189 7.27 -3.42 1.76
C PRO A 189 8.57 -2.98 2.44
N LEU A 190 9.08 -1.83 2.01
CA LEU A 190 10.17 -1.10 2.67
C LEU A 190 9.67 0.29 3.02
N GLY A 191 9.79 0.67 4.27
CA GLY A 191 9.51 2.01 4.73
C GLY A 191 10.75 2.89 4.64
N LEU A 192 11.01 3.45 3.47
CA LEU A 192 12.17 4.29 3.23
C LEU A 192 12.01 5.67 3.85
N THR A 193 13.12 6.28 4.21
CA THR A 193 13.18 7.66 4.69
C THR A 193 14.21 8.46 3.91
N ALA A 194 14.17 9.79 4.02
CA ALA A 194 15.10 10.67 3.32
C ALA A 194 16.54 10.53 3.79
N LYS A 195 16.75 10.01 5.00
CA LYS A 195 18.07 9.82 5.62
C LYS A 195 18.07 8.60 6.52
N GLU A 196 19.21 7.93 6.63
CA GLU A 196 19.38 6.84 7.58
C GLU A 196 19.09 7.29 9.02
N GLY A 197 18.43 6.41 9.78
CA GLY A 197 18.11 6.62 11.19
C GLY A 197 16.97 7.59 11.46
N MET A 198 16.21 8.02 10.46
CA MET A 198 14.94 8.72 10.66
C MET A 198 13.85 7.74 11.10
N ASP A 199 12.89 8.25 11.87
CA ASP A 199 11.69 7.50 12.23
C ASP A 199 10.88 7.18 10.98
N ASN A 200 10.51 5.92 10.84
CA ASN A 200 9.68 5.43 9.75
C ASN A 200 8.22 5.42 10.20
N MET A 201 7.39 6.22 9.52
CA MET A 201 5.98 6.38 9.85
C MET A 201 5.04 5.85 8.75
N TRP A 202 5.54 5.12 7.77
CA TRP A 202 4.78 4.60 6.62
C TRP A 202 3.52 3.81 6.99
N HIS A 203 3.47 3.23 8.18
CA HIS A 203 2.37 2.38 8.64
C HIS A 203 1.60 2.95 9.83
N THR A 204 1.83 4.22 10.13
CA THR A 204 1.20 4.86 11.28
C THR A 204 -0.03 5.62 10.82
N TYR A 205 -1.17 5.28 11.39
CA TYR A 205 -2.42 6.01 11.20
C TYR A 205 -2.68 6.92 12.38
N ALA A 206 -3.28 8.08 12.12
CA ALA A 206 -3.86 8.87 13.19
C ALA A 206 -5.08 8.14 13.78
N ASP A 207 -5.20 8.10 15.10
CA ASP A 207 -6.37 7.57 15.82
C ASP A 207 -7.60 8.47 15.65
N THR A 208 -7.98 8.76 14.41
CA THR A 208 -9.13 9.61 14.10
C THR A 208 -10.22 8.83 13.40
N LEU A 209 -11.45 9.20 13.67
CA LEU A 209 -12.59 8.68 12.92
C LEU A 209 -12.49 9.13 11.46
N ASN A 210 -12.44 8.16 10.55
CA ASN A 210 -12.50 8.44 9.13
C ASN A 210 -13.90 8.95 8.76
N ASN A 211 -13.99 10.19 8.34
CA ASN A 211 -15.24 10.84 7.93
C ASN A 211 -15.45 10.83 6.41
N SER A 212 -14.55 10.24 5.64
CA SER A 212 -14.57 10.31 4.17
C SER A 212 -15.57 9.35 3.53
N SER A 213 -15.99 8.30 4.24
CA SER A 213 -16.92 7.32 3.71
C SER A 213 -17.81 6.73 4.81
N GLY A 214 -18.94 6.18 4.41
CA GLY A 214 -19.85 5.56 5.34
C GLY A 214 -21.12 5.02 4.66
N LEU A 215 -21.91 4.31 5.44
CA LEU A 215 -23.21 3.81 5.04
C LEU A 215 -24.28 4.83 5.45
N ALA A 216 -25.09 5.27 4.49
CA ALA A 216 -26.18 6.20 4.71
C ALA A 216 -27.51 5.63 4.22
N ILE A 217 -28.60 5.94 4.94
CA ILE A 217 -29.96 5.63 4.51
C ILE A 217 -30.49 6.84 3.74
N THR A 218 -30.82 6.62 2.48
CA THR A 218 -31.28 7.70 1.59
C THR A 218 -32.74 8.05 1.79
N LYS A 219 -33.16 9.22 1.28
CA LYS A 219 -34.57 9.65 1.32
C LYS A 219 -35.50 8.78 0.48
N SER A 220 -34.98 7.97 -0.44
CA SER A 220 -35.75 7.01 -1.24
C SER A 220 -35.95 5.66 -0.56
N CYS A 221 -35.46 5.48 0.67
CA CYS A 221 -35.67 4.26 1.43
C CYS A 221 -37.15 4.19 1.84
N GLU A 222 -37.83 3.10 1.45
CA GLU A 222 -39.26 2.90 1.75
C GLU A 222 -39.50 2.45 3.19
N ASP A 223 -38.57 1.69 3.77
CA ASP A 223 -38.63 1.22 5.15
C ASP A 223 -37.32 1.60 5.90
N VAL A 224 -37.36 2.77 6.50
CA VAL A 224 -36.21 3.33 7.22
C VAL A 224 -35.87 2.52 8.48
N ASP A 225 -36.92 2.01 9.18
CA ASP A 225 -36.72 1.25 10.42
C ASP A 225 -36.06 -0.11 10.13
N ALA A 226 -36.48 -0.80 9.07
CA ALA A 226 -35.88 -2.04 8.64
C ALA A 226 -34.40 -1.80 8.17
N ALA A 227 -34.16 -0.69 7.48
CA ALA A 227 -32.78 -0.33 7.07
C ALA A 227 -31.89 -0.03 8.28
N PHE A 228 -32.40 0.67 9.29
CA PHE A 228 -31.65 0.88 10.55
C PHE A 228 -31.38 -0.42 11.30
N GLN A 229 -32.40 -1.30 11.37
CA GLN A 229 -32.21 -2.62 11.99
C GLN A 229 -31.13 -3.41 11.26
N PHE A 230 -31.14 -3.44 9.93
CA PHE A 230 -30.10 -4.10 9.13
C PHE A 230 -28.70 -3.54 9.44
N VAL A 231 -28.56 -2.19 9.51
CA VAL A 231 -27.28 -1.56 9.85
C VAL A 231 -26.83 -1.95 11.26
N ASN A 232 -27.77 -2.00 12.22
CA ASN A 232 -27.47 -2.42 13.58
C ASN A 232 -27.03 -3.90 13.63
N ASP A 233 -27.74 -4.76 12.93
CA ASP A 233 -27.46 -6.20 12.92
C ASP A 233 -26.08 -6.53 12.31
N ILE A 234 -25.68 -5.84 11.25
CA ILE A 234 -24.33 -6.03 10.65
C ILE A 234 -23.17 -5.55 11.55
N LEU A 235 -23.46 -4.80 12.62
CA LEU A 235 -22.47 -4.35 13.61
C LEU A 235 -22.38 -5.32 14.80
N GLU A 236 -23.27 -6.31 14.89
CA GLU A 236 -23.18 -7.35 15.92
C GLU A 236 -21.93 -8.21 15.69
N GLN A 237 -21.25 -8.63 16.79
CA GLN A 237 -19.98 -9.32 16.71
C GLN A 237 -20.05 -10.64 15.92
N ASP A 238 -21.10 -11.42 16.13
CA ASP A 238 -21.30 -12.70 15.44
C ASP A 238 -21.50 -12.53 13.93
N ILE A 239 -22.22 -11.48 13.51
CA ILE A 239 -22.38 -11.16 12.08
C ILE A 239 -21.06 -10.62 11.49
N HIS A 240 -20.33 -9.83 12.27
CA HIS A 240 -19.00 -9.38 11.88
C HIS A 240 -18.05 -10.57 11.66
N ASP A 241 -18.00 -11.49 12.62
CA ASP A 241 -17.14 -12.68 12.53
C ASP A 241 -17.55 -13.58 11.36
N LEU A 242 -18.84 -13.79 11.16
CA LEU A 242 -19.36 -14.54 10.00
C LEU A 242 -18.92 -13.91 8.66
N ARG A 243 -18.91 -12.59 8.54
CA ARG A 243 -18.54 -11.89 7.31
C ARG A 243 -17.04 -11.93 7.03
N PHE A 244 -16.22 -11.82 8.06
CA PHE A 244 -14.77 -11.71 7.91
C PHE A 244 -14.05 -13.05 8.03
N TRP A 245 -14.57 -13.96 8.84
CA TRP A 245 -13.93 -15.24 9.13
C TRP A 245 -14.68 -16.43 8.53
N GLY A 246 -16.00 -16.35 8.42
CA GLY A 246 -16.85 -17.47 8.01
C GLY A 246 -17.40 -18.23 9.21
N VAL A 247 -17.56 -19.53 9.08
CA VAL A 247 -18.10 -20.42 10.10
C VAL A 247 -16.97 -21.10 10.87
N GLU A 248 -16.99 -20.96 12.20
CA GLU A 248 -16.02 -21.63 13.07
C GLU A 248 -16.06 -23.15 12.87
N GLY A 249 -14.90 -23.75 12.75
CA GLY A 249 -14.73 -25.19 12.49
C GLY A 249 -14.87 -25.62 11.03
N GLU A 250 -15.32 -24.72 10.13
CA GLU A 250 -15.40 -24.92 8.69
C GLU A 250 -14.40 -24.01 7.95
N ASP A 251 -14.46 -22.71 8.21
CA ASP A 251 -13.68 -21.69 7.53
C ASP A 251 -12.49 -21.21 8.37
N TYR A 252 -12.59 -21.27 9.69
CA TYR A 252 -11.53 -20.92 10.62
C TYR A 252 -11.59 -21.73 11.90
N LEU A 253 -10.48 -21.71 12.64
CA LEU A 253 -10.35 -22.29 13.97
C LEU A 253 -9.98 -21.21 14.99
N VAL A 254 -10.28 -21.44 16.26
CA VAL A 254 -9.87 -20.60 17.39
C VAL A 254 -8.93 -21.42 18.25
N ASP A 255 -7.76 -20.91 18.58
CA ASP A 255 -6.82 -21.58 19.47
C ASP A 255 -7.18 -21.39 20.97
N ASP A 256 -6.37 -22.01 21.84
CA ASP A 256 -6.60 -21.94 23.28
C ASP A 256 -6.40 -20.51 23.86
N ASP A 257 -5.74 -19.62 23.13
CA ASP A 257 -5.53 -18.21 23.48
C ASP A 257 -6.63 -17.30 22.90
N GLY A 258 -7.58 -17.86 22.15
CA GLY A 258 -8.69 -17.16 21.52
C GLY A 258 -8.31 -16.45 20.22
N LEU A 259 -7.19 -16.83 19.60
CA LEU A 259 -6.76 -16.28 18.32
C LEU A 259 -7.37 -17.05 17.15
N TYR A 260 -7.86 -16.31 16.16
CA TYR A 260 -8.47 -16.88 14.95
C TYR A 260 -7.39 -17.18 13.91
N TYR A 261 -7.49 -18.35 13.27
CA TYR A 261 -6.57 -18.75 12.20
C TYR A 261 -7.29 -19.59 11.14
N ARG A 262 -6.79 -19.55 9.89
CA ARG A 262 -7.29 -20.31 8.75
C ARG A 262 -6.30 -21.38 8.32
#